data_f98c57a660edae2661294a8ca476151c
#
_entry.id   f98c57a660edae2661294a8ca476151c
#
_cell.length_a   1.000
_cell.length_b   1.000
_cell.length_c   1.000
_cell.angle_alpha   90.00
_cell.angle_beta   90.00
_cell.angle_gamma   90.00
#
_symmetry.space_group_name_H-M   'P 1'
#
loop_
_entity.id
_entity.type
_entity.pdbx_description
1 polymer ?
#
loop_
_entity_poly.entity_id
_entity_poly.type
_entity_poly.pdbx_seq_one_letter_code
_entity_poly.pdbx_strand_id
1 'polypeptide(L)'
;MKLHTFVVTVEDEPGVLNRVSSLFRRRGYNIESLTVGHTETAGVSRMTVVVDTDEYGARRLEAHLYKLVPVQRVDNITTAPSIARDLALVKVGATGDARTHVMQLVDVYRARIVDVSPESLVIETTGTEDKIDSLVEVLRPYGVVEMVRTGRVAMARGLKPTPRLGVPRGVPATDVGGDVSNCSV
;
A
#
# COMPACT_ATOMS: atom_id res chain seq x y z
N MET A 1 -5.21 22.05 4.98
CA MET A 1 -4.74 20.95 4.14
C MET A 1 -5.06 19.65 4.87
N LYS A 2 -5.34 18.60 4.16
CA LYS A 2 -5.73 17.28 4.72
C LYS A 2 -5.16 16.18 3.83
N LEU A 3 -4.73 15.09 4.44
CA LEU A 3 -4.27 13.92 3.69
C LEU A 3 -5.46 13.24 2.99
N HIS A 4 -5.41 13.19 1.67
CA HIS A 4 -6.36 12.48 0.84
C HIS A 4 -5.76 11.17 0.34
N THR A 5 -6.54 10.09 0.44
CA THR A 5 -6.13 8.77 -0.01
C THR A 5 -6.91 8.38 -1.27
N PHE A 6 -6.19 8.21 -2.36
CA PHE A 6 -6.74 7.75 -3.63
C PHE A 6 -6.32 6.30 -3.90
N VAL A 7 -7.26 5.52 -4.38
CA VAL A 7 -7.00 4.21 -4.95
C VAL A 7 -7.20 4.32 -6.44
N VAL A 8 -6.13 4.07 -7.20
CA VAL A 8 -6.12 4.20 -8.65
C VAL A 8 -5.87 2.82 -9.26
N THR A 9 -6.82 2.34 -10.04
CA THR A 9 -6.69 1.09 -10.80
C THR A 9 -6.23 1.43 -12.21
N VAL A 10 -5.18 0.79 -12.67
CA VAL A 10 -4.50 1.11 -13.93
C VAL A 10 -4.15 -0.16 -14.70
N GLU A 11 -3.94 -0.02 -16.00
CA GLU A 11 -3.32 -1.07 -16.82
C GLU A 11 -1.89 -1.37 -16.31
N ASP A 12 -1.53 -2.64 -16.27
CA ASP A 12 -0.20 -3.07 -15.83
C ASP A 12 0.78 -3.06 -17.01
N GLU A 13 1.18 -1.86 -17.42
CA GLU A 13 2.07 -1.63 -18.54
C GLU A 13 3.29 -0.78 -18.16
N PRO A 14 4.42 -0.95 -18.85
CA PRO A 14 5.58 -0.11 -18.66
C PRO A 14 5.27 1.39 -18.84
N GLY A 15 5.75 2.23 -17.91
CA GLY A 15 5.60 3.68 -18.00
C GLY A 15 4.30 4.24 -17.41
N VAL A 16 3.34 3.42 -16.99
CA VAL A 16 2.09 3.89 -16.35
C VAL A 16 2.37 4.66 -15.07
N LEU A 17 3.22 4.13 -14.18
CA LEU A 17 3.64 4.83 -12.96
C LEU A 17 4.28 6.19 -13.28
N ASN A 18 5.11 6.27 -14.32
CA ASN A 18 5.75 7.52 -14.74
C ASN A 18 4.72 8.54 -15.24
N ARG A 19 3.67 8.11 -15.95
CA ARG A 19 2.59 9.00 -16.42
C ARG A 19 1.80 9.55 -15.22
N VAL A 20 1.47 8.70 -14.25
CA VAL A 20 0.78 9.09 -13.01
C VAL A 20 1.63 10.07 -12.23
N SER A 21 2.88 9.74 -11.89
CA SER A 21 3.77 10.61 -11.10
C SER A 21 4.07 11.95 -11.80
N SER A 22 4.20 11.94 -13.13
CA SER A 22 4.37 13.16 -13.92
C SER A 22 3.14 14.08 -13.87
N LEU A 23 1.94 13.53 -13.73
CA LEU A 23 0.73 14.33 -13.52
C LEU A 23 0.79 15.06 -12.18
N PHE A 24 1.14 14.37 -11.08
CA PHE A 24 1.28 15.00 -9.75
C PHE A 24 2.31 16.13 -9.80
N ARG A 25 3.50 15.86 -10.34
CA ARG A 25 4.56 16.85 -10.49
C ARG A 25 4.09 18.08 -11.27
N ARG A 26 3.47 17.90 -12.44
CA ARG A 26 3.00 19.01 -13.28
C ARG A 26 1.90 19.84 -12.64
N ARG A 27 1.15 19.27 -11.71
CA ARG A 27 0.07 19.93 -10.99
C ARG A 27 0.49 20.47 -9.62
N GLY A 28 1.75 20.30 -9.23
CA GLY A 28 2.28 20.78 -7.98
C GLY A 28 1.79 20.05 -6.74
N TYR A 29 1.33 18.77 -6.89
CA TYR A 29 0.96 17.94 -5.74
C TYR A 29 2.18 17.17 -5.25
N ASN A 30 2.42 17.20 -3.92
CA ASN A 30 3.37 16.30 -3.28
C ASN A 30 2.71 14.95 -3.00
N ILE A 31 3.42 13.86 -3.30
CA ILE A 31 3.00 12.50 -2.96
C ILE A 31 3.63 12.15 -1.62
N GLU A 32 2.81 12.04 -0.58
CA GLU A 32 3.26 11.67 0.77
C GLU A 32 3.51 10.16 0.89
N SER A 33 2.69 9.36 0.19
CA SER A 33 2.82 7.91 0.18
C SER A 33 2.34 7.36 -1.16
N LEU A 34 3.07 6.38 -1.69
CA LEU A 34 2.72 5.67 -2.93
C LEU A 34 3.06 4.20 -2.78
N THR A 35 2.06 3.36 -2.98
CA THR A 35 2.23 1.91 -3.11
C THR A 35 1.62 1.43 -4.41
N VAL A 36 2.27 0.48 -5.05
CA VAL A 36 1.81 -0.13 -6.31
C VAL A 36 1.90 -1.65 -6.16
N GLY A 37 0.89 -2.34 -6.64
CA GLY A 37 0.86 -3.80 -6.65
C GLY A 37 -0.12 -4.34 -7.69
N HIS A 38 0.04 -5.60 -8.04
CA HIS A 38 -0.89 -6.30 -8.91
C HIS A 38 -2.25 -6.49 -8.21
N THR A 39 -3.29 -6.67 -9.01
CA THR A 39 -4.63 -7.03 -8.51
C THR A 39 -4.90 -8.51 -8.77
N GLU A 40 -6.08 -8.97 -8.36
CA GLU A 40 -6.62 -10.29 -8.71
C GLU A 40 -6.91 -10.45 -10.21
N THR A 41 -6.95 -9.34 -10.95
CA THR A 41 -7.17 -9.33 -12.40
C THR A 41 -5.84 -9.20 -13.12
N ALA A 42 -5.51 -10.17 -13.99
CA ALA A 42 -4.31 -10.12 -14.78
C ALA A 42 -4.26 -8.87 -15.68
N GLY A 43 -3.08 -8.25 -15.79
CA GLY A 43 -2.89 -7.02 -16.57
C GLY A 43 -3.44 -5.75 -15.92
N VAL A 44 -3.81 -5.82 -14.63
CA VAL A 44 -4.32 -4.68 -13.86
C VAL A 44 -3.48 -4.49 -12.60
N SER A 45 -2.97 -3.28 -12.42
CA SER A 45 -2.28 -2.83 -11.21
C SER A 45 -3.12 -1.84 -10.40
N ARG A 46 -2.90 -1.85 -9.10
CA ARG A 46 -3.54 -0.95 -8.14
C ARG A 46 -2.50 -0.09 -7.45
N MET A 47 -2.74 1.21 -7.46
CA MET A 47 -1.93 2.19 -6.74
C MET A 47 -2.73 2.76 -5.57
N THR A 48 -2.10 2.89 -4.41
CA THR A 48 -2.62 3.71 -3.32
C THR A 48 -1.74 4.94 -3.20
N VAL A 49 -2.33 6.11 -3.36
CA VAL A 49 -1.62 7.40 -3.36
C VAL A 49 -2.17 8.28 -2.26
N VAL A 50 -1.31 8.80 -1.40
CA VAL A 50 -1.66 9.76 -0.35
C VAL A 50 -1.09 11.11 -0.71
N VAL A 51 -1.91 12.15 -0.63
CA VAL A 51 -1.57 13.53 -1.03
C VAL A 51 -2.11 14.50 0.01
N ASP A 52 -1.30 15.49 0.41
CA ASP A 52 -1.80 16.61 1.22
C ASP A 52 -2.35 17.71 0.31
N THR A 53 -3.66 17.94 0.40
CA THR A 53 -4.35 18.96 -0.38
C THR A 53 -5.67 19.35 0.30
N ASP A 54 -6.35 20.38 -0.24
CA ASP A 54 -7.71 20.71 0.14
C ASP A 54 -8.74 19.88 -0.65
N GLU A 55 -10.01 20.00 -0.29
CA GLU A 55 -11.11 19.26 -0.92
C GLU A 55 -11.28 19.62 -2.41
N TYR A 56 -11.00 20.87 -2.79
CA TYR A 56 -11.07 21.31 -4.17
C TYR A 56 -9.92 20.71 -4.99
N GLY A 57 -8.70 20.72 -4.45
CA GLY A 57 -7.54 20.08 -5.05
C GLY A 57 -7.74 18.58 -5.23
N ALA A 58 -8.33 17.90 -4.23
CA ALA A 58 -8.64 16.48 -4.30
C ALA A 58 -9.58 16.14 -5.46
N ARG A 59 -10.68 16.88 -5.64
CA ARG A 59 -11.61 16.69 -6.76
C ARG A 59 -10.95 16.94 -8.12
N ARG A 60 -10.12 17.97 -8.20
CA ARG A 60 -9.37 18.27 -9.44
C ARG A 60 -8.37 17.17 -9.77
N LEU A 61 -7.68 16.66 -8.76
CA LEU A 61 -6.73 15.56 -8.93
C LEU A 61 -7.41 14.30 -9.46
N GLU A 62 -8.54 13.91 -8.87
CA GLU A 62 -9.37 12.80 -9.32
C GLU A 62 -9.77 12.96 -10.80
N ALA A 63 -10.30 14.12 -11.17
CA ALA A 63 -10.68 14.42 -12.57
C ALA A 63 -9.48 14.40 -13.54
N HIS A 64 -8.28 14.75 -13.08
CA HIS A 64 -7.08 14.69 -13.90
C HIS A 64 -6.55 13.27 -14.06
N LEU A 65 -6.65 12.43 -13.02
CA LEU A 65 -6.27 11.03 -13.08
C LEU A 65 -7.11 10.27 -14.11
N TYR A 66 -8.41 10.52 -14.16
CA TYR A 66 -9.30 9.93 -15.17
C TYR A 66 -8.97 10.32 -16.62
N LYS A 67 -8.20 11.37 -16.85
CA LYS A 67 -7.75 11.76 -18.21
C LYS A 67 -6.54 10.97 -18.70
N LEU A 68 -5.92 10.19 -17.85
CA LEU A 68 -4.82 9.31 -18.25
C LEU A 68 -5.41 8.03 -18.87
N VAL A 69 -5.02 7.73 -20.10
CA VAL A 69 -5.53 6.57 -20.87
C VAL A 69 -5.42 5.24 -20.09
N PRO A 70 -4.29 4.93 -19.39
CA PRO A 70 -4.18 3.66 -18.69
C PRO A 70 -4.91 3.64 -17.33
N VAL A 71 -5.56 4.74 -16.92
CA VAL A 71 -6.32 4.78 -15.66
C VAL A 71 -7.75 4.27 -15.93
N GLN A 72 -8.07 3.16 -15.30
CA GLN A 72 -9.39 2.52 -15.44
C GLN A 72 -10.37 3.02 -14.37
N ARG A 73 -9.87 3.29 -13.15
CA ARG A 73 -10.70 3.71 -12.03
C ARG A 73 -9.90 4.53 -11.02
N VAL A 74 -10.58 5.52 -10.43
CA VAL A 74 -10.07 6.32 -9.31
C VAL A 74 -11.12 6.35 -8.21
N ASP A 75 -10.76 5.96 -7.01
CA ASP A 75 -11.60 6.06 -5.82
C ASP A 75 -10.94 6.97 -4.80
N ASN A 76 -11.56 8.08 -4.43
CA ASN A 76 -11.17 8.83 -3.25
C ASN A 76 -11.82 8.18 -2.03
N ILE A 77 -11.01 7.51 -1.21
CA ILE A 77 -11.47 6.78 -0.03
C ILE A 77 -11.20 7.52 1.29
N THR A 78 -10.84 8.80 1.21
CA THR A 78 -10.46 9.63 2.38
C THR A 78 -11.51 9.64 3.48
N THR A 79 -12.77 9.77 3.12
CA THR A 79 -13.91 9.83 4.06
C THR A 79 -14.73 8.55 4.08
N ALA A 80 -14.48 7.62 3.17
CA ALA A 80 -15.19 6.36 3.10
C ALA A 80 -14.72 5.40 4.20
N PRO A 81 -15.60 4.55 4.76
CA PRO A 81 -15.17 3.46 5.61
C PRO A 81 -14.14 2.60 4.88
N SER A 82 -12.92 2.57 5.41
CA SER A 82 -11.79 1.89 4.76
C SER A 82 -10.92 1.18 5.78
N ILE A 83 -10.09 0.27 5.27
CA ILE A 83 -8.99 -0.35 6.01
C ILE A 83 -7.71 0.19 5.40
N ALA A 84 -6.87 0.81 6.21
CA ALA A 84 -5.54 1.25 5.80
C ALA A 84 -4.49 0.55 6.67
N ARG A 85 -3.41 0.10 6.04
CA ARG A 85 -2.28 -0.56 6.71
C ARG A 85 -0.98 -0.15 6.03
N ASP A 86 0.04 0.00 6.86
CA ASP A 86 1.43 0.08 6.46
C ASP A 86 2.16 -1.12 7.03
N LEU A 87 3.25 -1.54 6.41
CA LEU A 87 4.21 -2.48 6.95
C LEU A 87 5.52 -1.73 7.18
N ALA A 88 6.15 -1.97 8.31
CA ALA A 88 7.49 -1.47 8.60
C ALA A 88 8.42 -2.59 9.06
N LEU A 89 9.68 -2.51 8.63
CA LEU A 89 10.80 -3.29 9.16
C LEU A 89 11.71 -2.31 9.91
N VAL A 90 11.97 -2.58 11.19
CA VAL A 90 12.78 -1.71 12.05
C VAL A 90 13.92 -2.53 12.62
N LYS A 91 15.16 -2.16 12.29
CA LYS A 91 16.37 -2.75 12.89
C LYS A 91 16.78 -1.92 14.09
N VAL A 92 16.90 -2.59 15.23
CA VAL A 92 17.23 -1.97 16.52
C VAL A 92 18.46 -2.61 17.10
N GLY A 93 19.36 -1.82 17.67
CA GLY A 93 20.45 -2.32 18.53
C GLY A 93 19.87 -2.98 19.77
N ALA A 94 20.27 -4.20 20.07
CA ALA A 94 19.73 -4.95 21.21
C ALA A 94 20.79 -5.90 21.78
N THR A 95 21.47 -5.44 22.83
CA THR A 95 22.46 -6.23 23.59
C THR A 95 22.03 -6.34 25.05
N GLY A 96 22.39 -7.42 25.73
CA GLY A 96 22.13 -7.60 27.16
C GLY A 96 20.65 -7.39 27.52
N ASP A 97 20.43 -6.60 28.60
CA ASP A 97 19.08 -6.34 29.13
C ASP A 97 18.19 -5.58 28.15
N ALA A 98 18.76 -4.72 27.30
CA ALA A 98 18.03 -3.98 26.28
C ALA A 98 17.27 -4.94 25.33
N ARG A 99 17.81 -6.10 25.02
CA ARG A 99 17.18 -7.12 24.21
C ARG A 99 15.85 -7.59 24.81
N THR A 100 15.85 -7.89 26.10
CA THR A 100 14.65 -8.34 26.81
C THR A 100 13.56 -7.27 26.79
N HIS A 101 13.91 -6.01 27.01
CA HIS A 101 12.97 -4.91 26.96
C HIS A 101 12.39 -4.70 25.56
N VAL A 102 13.24 -4.76 24.51
CA VAL A 102 12.77 -4.67 23.11
C VAL A 102 11.79 -5.80 22.77
N MET A 103 12.09 -7.04 23.21
CA MET A 103 11.19 -8.17 23.00
C MET A 103 9.83 -7.96 23.68
N GLN A 104 9.80 -7.43 24.90
CA GLN A 104 8.55 -7.10 25.59
C GLN A 104 7.75 -6.02 24.85
N LEU A 105 8.41 -4.98 24.30
CA LEU A 105 7.75 -3.97 23.48
C LEU A 105 7.16 -4.56 22.21
N VAL A 106 7.87 -5.46 21.54
CA VAL A 106 7.39 -6.19 20.36
C VAL A 106 6.08 -6.93 20.66
N ASP A 107 6.00 -7.61 21.80
CA ASP A 107 4.80 -8.33 22.23
C ASP A 107 3.63 -7.37 22.50
N VAL A 108 3.87 -6.26 23.22
CA VAL A 108 2.85 -5.24 23.52
C VAL A 108 2.25 -4.66 22.24
N TYR A 109 3.08 -4.37 21.24
CA TYR A 109 2.63 -3.83 19.95
C TYR A 109 2.12 -4.89 18.99
N ARG A 110 2.14 -6.19 19.37
CA ARG A 110 1.80 -7.32 18.50
C ARG A 110 2.58 -7.26 17.18
N ALA A 111 3.86 -6.93 17.30
CA ALA A 111 4.83 -6.98 16.22
C ALA A 111 5.51 -8.35 16.19
N ARG A 112 6.43 -8.56 15.28
CA ARG A 112 7.18 -9.82 15.13
C ARG A 112 8.67 -9.54 15.04
N ILE A 113 9.48 -10.39 15.64
CA ILE A 113 10.91 -10.42 15.40
C ILE A 113 11.13 -11.35 14.21
N VAL A 114 11.72 -10.83 13.13
CA VAL A 114 11.95 -11.57 11.88
C VAL A 114 13.42 -11.89 11.65
N ASP A 115 14.32 -11.22 12.37
CA ASP A 115 15.75 -11.53 12.40
C ASP A 115 16.34 -11.27 13.79
N VAL A 116 17.26 -12.14 14.21
CA VAL A 116 17.95 -12.07 15.50
C VAL A 116 19.44 -12.23 15.25
N SER A 117 20.20 -11.16 15.57
CA SER A 117 21.66 -11.15 15.53
C SER A 117 22.23 -10.89 16.94
N PRO A 118 23.50 -11.16 17.22
CA PRO A 118 24.10 -10.92 18.55
C PRO A 118 23.90 -9.50 19.07
N GLU A 119 23.91 -8.49 18.21
CA GLU A 119 23.89 -7.08 18.56
C GLU A 119 22.61 -6.34 18.10
N SER A 120 21.73 -7.00 17.36
CA SER A 120 20.54 -6.36 16.80
C SER A 120 19.36 -7.32 16.64
N LEU A 121 18.17 -6.71 16.54
CA LEU A 121 16.91 -7.37 16.18
C LEU A 121 16.28 -6.63 15.00
N VAL A 122 15.64 -7.38 14.08
CA VAL A 122 14.76 -6.79 13.07
C VAL A 122 13.32 -7.10 13.44
N ILE A 123 12.55 -6.04 13.58
CA ILE A 123 11.14 -6.06 14.00
C ILE A 123 10.27 -5.75 12.80
N GLU A 124 9.36 -6.67 12.47
CA GLU A 124 8.29 -6.47 11.51
C GLU A 124 7.02 -6.02 12.24
N THR A 125 6.40 -4.96 11.75
CA THR A 125 5.10 -4.52 12.26
C THR A 125 4.18 -4.11 11.12
N THR A 126 2.90 -4.45 11.27
CA THR A 126 1.84 -4.00 10.37
C THR A 126 0.77 -3.29 11.20
N GLY A 127 0.31 -2.15 10.71
CA GLY A 127 -0.70 -1.38 11.43
C GLY A 127 -1.11 -0.09 10.74
N THR A 128 -1.79 0.75 11.50
CA THR A 128 -2.01 2.15 11.13
C THR A 128 -0.70 2.93 11.27
N GLU A 129 -0.63 4.07 10.61
CA GLU A 129 0.50 4.99 10.69
C GLU A 129 0.86 5.32 12.14
N ASP A 130 -0.13 5.75 12.93
CA ASP A 130 0.04 6.09 14.35
C ASP A 130 0.62 4.93 15.18
N LYS A 131 0.19 3.68 14.90
CA LYS A 131 0.72 2.49 15.59
C LYS A 131 2.20 2.30 15.29
N ILE A 132 2.60 2.45 14.03
CA ILE A 132 3.98 2.27 13.60
C ILE A 132 4.86 3.39 14.17
N ASP A 133 4.39 4.64 14.08
CA ASP A 133 5.11 5.79 14.61
C ASP A 133 5.32 5.69 16.12
N SER A 134 4.28 5.28 16.85
CA SER A 134 4.38 5.02 18.30
C SER A 134 5.39 3.91 18.62
N LEU A 135 5.41 2.81 17.88
CA LEU A 135 6.40 1.76 18.06
C LEU A 135 7.82 2.28 17.79
N VAL A 136 8.02 3.02 16.72
CA VAL A 136 9.34 3.59 16.38
C VAL A 136 9.81 4.56 17.46
N GLU A 137 8.90 5.36 18.01
CA GLU A 137 9.22 6.31 19.09
C GLU A 137 9.72 5.59 20.36
N VAL A 138 9.05 4.54 20.79
CA VAL A 138 9.47 3.77 21.97
C VAL A 138 10.73 2.92 21.72
N LEU A 139 11.05 2.62 20.46
CA LEU A 139 12.30 1.93 20.10
C LEU A 139 13.51 2.86 19.97
N ARG A 140 13.32 4.17 19.80
CA ARG A 140 14.41 5.14 19.64
C ARG A 140 15.48 5.09 20.75
N PRO A 141 15.14 4.96 22.03
CA PRO A 141 16.15 4.88 23.12
C PRO A 141 17.08 3.69 23.01
N TYR A 142 16.66 2.62 22.32
CA TYR A 142 17.47 1.41 22.11
C TYR A 142 18.38 1.49 20.89
N GLY A 143 18.28 2.58 20.10
CA GLY A 143 19.08 2.80 18.90
C GLY A 143 18.48 2.15 17.66
N VAL A 144 17.58 2.88 16.99
CA VAL A 144 17.09 2.50 15.66
C VAL A 144 18.22 2.68 14.65
N VAL A 145 18.68 1.59 14.07
CA VAL A 145 19.80 1.56 13.11
C VAL A 145 19.31 1.83 11.69
N GLU A 146 18.17 1.19 11.33
CA GLU A 146 17.60 1.25 9.97
C GLU A 146 16.10 1.04 10.06
N MET A 147 15.36 1.70 9.19
CA MET A 147 13.92 1.50 9.04
C MET A 147 13.52 1.54 7.57
N VAL A 148 12.66 0.60 7.18
CA VAL A 148 11.99 0.57 5.88
C VAL A 148 10.48 0.54 6.11
N ARG A 149 9.74 1.32 5.32
CA ARG A 149 8.27 1.39 5.39
C ARG A 149 7.66 1.33 3.99
N THR A 150 6.61 0.56 3.80
CA THR A 150 5.97 0.42 2.48
C THR A 150 5.21 1.67 2.05
N GLY A 151 4.73 2.46 2.99
CA GLY A 151 3.66 3.43 2.76
C GLY A 151 2.27 2.76 2.83
N ARG A 152 1.23 3.56 2.66
CA ARG A 152 -0.16 3.15 2.90
C ARG A 152 -0.69 2.23 1.82
N VAL A 153 -1.18 1.05 2.22
CA VAL A 153 -2.08 0.21 1.43
C VAL A 153 -3.48 0.38 1.99
N ALA A 154 -4.47 0.68 1.14
CA ALA A 154 -5.83 0.94 1.62
C ALA A 154 -6.89 0.28 0.75
N MET A 155 -7.99 -0.14 1.38
CA MET A 155 -9.13 -0.77 0.74
C MET A 155 -10.43 -0.29 1.40
N ALA A 156 -11.44 0.04 0.59
CA ALA A 156 -12.77 0.37 1.09
C ALA A 156 -13.41 -0.85 1.78
N ARG A 157 -14.17 -0.62 2.85
CA ARG A 157 -14.92 -1.67 3.54
C ARG A 157 -16.19 -2.02 2.79
N GLY A 158 -16.60 -3.28 2.90
CA GLY A 158 -17.85 -3.81 2.34
C GLY A 158 -17.80 -4.03 0.83
N LEU A 159 -18.86 -4.66 0.32
CA LEU A 159 -19.03 -4.86 -1.11
C LEU A 159 -19.59 -3.57 -1.72
N LYS A 160 -18.75 -2.79 -2.38
CA LYS A 160 -19.26 -1.83 -3.35
C LYS A 160 -19.53 -2.59 -4.65
N PRO A 161 -20.64 -2.32 -5.37
CA PRO A 161 -20.79 -2.82 -6.73
C PRO A 161 -19.60 -2.32 -7.54
N THR A 162 -18.64 -3.19 -7.78
CA THR A 162 -17.49 -2.86 -8.63
C THR A 162 -18.00 -2.93 -10.06
N PRO A 163 -18.01 -1.84 -10.83
CA PRO A 163 -18.20 -1.94 -12.27
C PRO A 163 -17.15 -2.94 -12.76
N ARG A 164 -17.54 -3.91 -13.58
CA ARG A 164 -16.59 -4.86 -14.16
C ARG A 164 -15.52 -4.04 -14.88
N LEU A 165 -14.28 -4.13 -14.42
CA LEU A 165 -13.16 -3.55 -15.13
C LEU A 165 -13.14 -4.19 -16.51
N GLY A 166 -13.12 -3.37 -17.56
CA GLY A 166 -12.96 -3.88 -18.92
C GLY A 166 -11.67 -4.70 -19.01
N VAL A 167 -11.70 -5.82 -19.69
CA VAL A 167 -10.48 -6.61 -19.94
C VAL A 167 -9.47 -5.70 -20.61
N PRO A 168 -8.22 -5.61 -20.12
CA PRO A 168 -7.17 -4.80 -20.73
C PRO A 168 -7.04 -5.13 -22.22
N ARG A 169 -6.94 -4.11 -23.06
CA ARG A 169 -6.70 -4.31 -24.49
C ARG A 169 -5.33 -4.96 -24.66
N GLY A 170 -5.29 -6.24 -25.08
CA GLY A 170 -4.05 -6.92 -25.41
C GLY A 170 -3.74 -8.23 -24.65
N VAL A 171 -4.56 -8.65 -23.68
CA VAL A 171 -4.42 -9.99 -23.11
C VAL A 171 -5.20 -10.97 -23.98
N PRO A 172 -4.54 -11.95 -24.67
CA PRO A 172 -5.28 -12.98 -25.38
C PRO A 172 -6.09 -13.77 -24.34
N ALA A 173 -7.36 -14.01 -24.64
CA ALA A 173 -8.21 -14.88 -23.83
C ALA A 173 -7.51 -16.25 -23.73
N THR A 174 -6.94 -16.56 -22.57
CA THR A 174 -6.55 -17.92 -22.28
C THR A 174 -7.84 -18.70 -22.13
N ASP A 175 -8.10 -19.53 -23.14
CA ASP A 175 -9.21 -20.47 -23.20
C ASP A 175 -9.03 -21.46 -22.02
N VAL A 176 -9.73 -21.22 -20.91
CA VAL A 176 -9.84 -22.15 -19.80
C VAL A 176 -11.02 -23.07 -20.08
N GLY A 177 -10.96 -23.73 -21.23
CA GLY A 177 -11.79 -24.86 -21.59
C GLY A 177 -11.17 -26.15 -21.07
N GLY A 178 -11.14 -26.34 -19.76
CA GLY A 178 -10.87 -27.62 -19.12
C GLY A 178 -12.11 -28.48 -19.14
N ASP A 179 -12.17 -29.35 -20.12
CA ASP A 179 -13.14 -30.46 -20.24
C ASP A 179 -13.07 -31.36 -18.99
N VAL A 180 -14.07 -31.23 -18.11
CA VAL A 180 -14.30 -32.16 -17.00
C VAL A 180 -15.46 -33.10 -17.37
N SER A 181 -15.23 -33.95 -18.38
CA SER A 181 -16.09 -35.09 -18.64
C SER A 181 -15.19 -36.31 -18.93
N ASN A 182 -14.90 -37.08 -17.92
CA ASN A 182 -14.85 -38.53 -17.89
C ASN A 182 -14.01 -39.06 -16.71
N CYS A 183 -14.67 -39.47 -15.66
CA CYS A 183 -14.28 -40.59 -14.82
C CYS A 183 -15.56 -41.28 -14.35
N SER A 184 -16.08 -42.19 -15.20
CA SER A 184 -16.88 -43.30 -14.77
C SER A 184 -15.99 -44.56 -14.90
N VAL A 185 -15.74 -45.20 -13.83
CA VAL A 185 -15.76 -46.64 -13.46
C VAL A 185 -14.96 -46.79 -12.17
#